data_9bc838b847a5a41bc718b0cad6d6dfcc
#
_entry.id   9bc838b847a5a41bc718b0cad6d6dfcc
#
_cell.length_a   1.000
_cell.length_b   1.000
_cell.length_c   1.000
_cell.angle_alpha   90.00
_cell.angle_beta   90.00
_cell.angle_gamma   90.00
#
_symmetry.space_group_name_H-M   'P 1'
#
loop_
_entity.id
_entity.type
_entity.pdbx_description
1 polymer ?
#
loop_
_entity_poly.entity_id
_entity_poly.type
_entity_poly.pdbx_seq_one_letter_code
_entity_poly.pdbx_strand_id
1 'polypeptide(L)'
;MIKVLLRQLRPAFLAVVAFTVICGLAYPLVVTAIAQVGWKDTANGSLIERNGVVVGSELIGQNFTSPEYFHPRPSAAAYDGAASSGSNFGPTNEEYLDTVADRVAAYREENGLGATELVPVDAVTASGSGLDPHISVRNAELQAPRVASARGMELNAVLTLIDEHTTDRPLGILGDPGVNVLELNLDLDG
;
A
#
# COMPACT_ATOMS: atom_id res chain seq x y z
N MET A 1 -24.94 5.89 49.72
CA MET A 1 -24.42 5.94 48.34
C MET A 1 -22.87 5.96 48.30
N ILE A 2 -22.19 6.91 48.92
CA ILE A 2 -20.71 7.05 48.93
C ILE A 2 -19.99 5.80 49.43
N LYS A 3 -20.46 5.18 50.56
CA LYS A 3 -19.85 3.95 51.10
C LYS A 3 -19.90 2.76 50.14
N VAL A 4 -20.93 2.66 49.33
CA VAL A 4 -21.04 1.61 48.29
C VAL A 4 -20.06 1.88 47.15
N LEU A 5 -19.95 3.13 46.72
CA LEU A 5 -18.99 3.56 45.69
C LEU A 5 -17.53 3.26 46.13
N LEU A 6 -17.18 3.63 47.36
CA LEU A 6 -15.84 3.36 47.91
C LEU A 6 -15.51 1.86 47.98
N ARG A 7 -16.52 1.01 48.27
CA ARG A 7 -16.32 -0.45 48.29
C ARG A 7 -16.06 -1.03 46.92
N GLN A 8 -16.51 -0.38 45.83
CA GLN A 8 -16.29 -0.81 44.46
C GLN A 8 -14.94 -0.35 43.89
N LEU A 9 -14.26 0.62 44.52
CA LEU A 9 -12.94 1.08 44.03
C LEU A 9 -11.89 -0.01 44.02
N ARG A 10 -11.88 -0.86 45.07
CA ARG A 10 -10.88 -1.95 45.18
C ARG A 10 -11.06 -2.99 44.07
N PRO A 11 -12.24 -3.59 43.85
CA PRO A 11 -12.42 -4.54 42.73
C PRO A 11 -12.23 -3.88 41.37
N ALA A 12 -12.65 -2.62 41.19
CA ALA A 12 -12.42 -1.89 39.93
C ALA A 12 -10.92 -1.69 39.69
N PHE A 13 -10.16 -1.25 40.68
CA PHE A 13 -8.72 -1.10 40.56
C PHE A 13 -8.02 -2.44 40.24
N LEU A 14 -8.38 -3.50 40.99
CA LEU A 14 -7.80 -4.84 40.75
C LEU A 14 -8.13 -5.35 39.32
N ALA A 15 -9.36 -5.11 38.85
CA ALA A 15 -9.76 -5.46 37.48
C ALA A 15 -8.93 -4.69 36.42
N VAL A 16 -8.77 -3.37 36.60
CA VAL A 16 -7.91 -2.55 35.71
C VAL A 16 -6.48 -3.09 35.71
N VAL A 17 -5.88 -3.33 36.87
CA VAL A 17 -4.53 -3.88 36.95
C VAL A 17 -4.43 -5.25 36.28
N ALA A 18 -5.36 -6.15 36.55
CA ALA A 18 -5.37 -7.49 35.95
C ALA A 18 -5.46 -7.42 34.42
N PHE A 19 -6.40 -6.64 33.88
CA PHE A 19 -6.53 -6.48 32.42
C PHE A 19 -5.36 -5.71 31.80
N THR A 20 -4.77 -4.76 32.49
CA THR A 20 -3.53 -4.10 32.02
C THR A 20 -2.39 -5.11 31.91
N VAL A 21 -2.22 -5.98 32.90
CA VAL A 21 -1.17 -7.01 32.85
C VAL A 21 -1.46 -8.02 31.73
N ILE A 22 -2.70 -8.51 31.64
CA ILE A 22 -3.05 -9.53 30.64
C ILE A 22 -3.03 -8.94 29.21
N CYS A 23 -3.78 -7.87 28.98
CA CYS A 23 -3.98 -7.32 27.64
C CYS A 23 -2.91 -6.33 27.20
N GLY A 24 -2.28 -5.60 28.17
CA GLY A 24 -1.27 -4.59 27.88
C GLY A 24 0.17 -5.10 27.93
N LEU A 25 0.43 -6.19 28.65
CA LEU A 25 1.79 -6.73 28.77
C LEU A 25 1.88 -8.18 28.27
N ALA A 26 1.18 -9.13 28.91
CA ALA A 26 1.35 -10.55 28.61
C ALA A 26 0.97 -10.89 27.17
N TYR A 27 -0.23 -10.49 26.72
CA TYR A 27 -0.70 -10.78 25.37
C TYR A 27 0.20 -10.15 24.29
N PRO A 28 0.51 -8.84 24.28
CA PRO A 28 1.39 -8.26 23.27
C PRO A 28 2.79 -8.89 23.23
N LEU A 29 3.38 -9.15 24.39
CA LEU A 29 4.72 -9.76 24.47
C LEU A 29 4.73 -11.19 23.92
N VAL A 30 3.71 -12.00 24.22
CA VAL A 30 3.59 -13.38 23.70
C VAL A 30 3.41 -13.33 22.18
N VAL A 31 2.51 -12.49 21.65
CA VAL A 31 2.31 -12.35 20.19
C VAL A 31 3.59 -11.87 19.50
N THR A 32 4.27 -10.88 20.07
CA THR A 32 5.54 -10.38 19.53
C THR A 32 6.61 -11.47 19.54
N ALA A 33 6.73 -12.26 20.61
CA ALA A 33 7.70 -13.35 20.67
C ALA A 33 7.43 -14.41 19.60
N ILE A 34 6.16 -14.81 19.41
CA ILE A 34 5.76 -15.76 18.36
C ILE A 34 6.08 -15.19 16.96
N ALA A 35 5.72 -13.94 16.71
CA ALA A 35 5.96 -13.28 15.43
C ALA A 35 7.46 -13.16 15.11
N GLN A 36 8.28 -12.77 16.08
CA GLN A 36 9.74 -12.66 15.93
C GLN A 36 10.43 -13.99 15.68
N VAL A 37 9.88 -15.11 16.18
CA VAL A 37 10.45 -16.45 15.96
C VAL A 37 9.97 -17.04 14.62
N GLY A 38 8.70 -16.84 14.27
CA GLY A 38 8.09 -17.47 13.09
C GLY A 38 8.19 -16.63 11.81
N TRP A 39 8.13 -15.30 11.92
CA TRP A 39 8.02 -14.35 10.80
C TRP A 39 8.79 -13.06 11.07
N LYS A 40 10.08 -13.19 11.33
CA LYS A 40 10.92 -12.08 11.78
C LYS A 40 10.89 -10.87 10.83
N ASP A 41 10.99 -11.10 9.52
CA ASP A 41 11.06 -10.03 8.52
C ASP A 41 9.72 -9.29 8.44
N THR A 42 8.62 -10.03 8.36
CA THR A 42 7.26 -9.46 8.38
C THR A 42 6.97 -8.74 9.70
N ALA A 43 7.40 -9.32 10.84
CA ALA A 43 7.22 -8.70 12.15
C ALA A 43 8.01 -7.39 12.33
N ASN A 44 9.05 -7.18 11.52
CA ASN A 44 9.86 -5.95 11.48
C ASN A 44 9.50 -5.02 10.32
N GLY A 45 8.40 -5.30 9.60
CA GLY A 45 7.85 -4.41 8.59
C GLY A 45 8.28 -4.69 7.16
N SER A 46 8.75 -5.91 6.84
CA SER A 46 9.14 -6.32 5.48
C SER A 46 10.02 -5.28 4.79
N LEU A 47 11.09 -4.88 5.47
CA LEU A 47 12.01 -3.85 4.97
C LEU A 47 12.87 -4.40 3.84
N ILE A 48 12.97 -3.64 2.76
CA ILE A 48 13.86 -3.94 1.64
C ILE A 48 15.15 -3.16 1.81
N GLU A 49 16.28 -3.87 1.80
CA GLU A 49 17.62 -3.27 1.91
C GLU A 49 18.41 -3.45 0.61
N ARG A 50 19.02 -2.38 0.12
CA ARG A 50 20.00 -2.41 -0.95
C ARG A 50 21.31 -1.79 -0.49
N ASN A 51 22.41 -2.51 -0.66
CA ASN A 51 23.76 -2.06 -0.25
C ASN A 51 23.84 -1.62 1.22
N GLY A 52 23.08 -2.26 2.12
CA GLY A 52 23.03 -1.95 3.55
C GLY A 52 22.22 -0.70 3.91
N VAL A 53 21.44 -0.18 2.97
CA VAL A 53 20.52 0.95 3.20
C VAL A 53 19.09 0.48 3.00
N VAL A 54 18.21 0.78 3.94
CA VAL A 54 16.77 0.54 3.81
C VAL A 54 16.22 1.48 2.74
N VAL A 55 15.70 0.90 1.66
CA VAL A 55 15.11 1.65 0.52
C VAL A 55 13.60 1.73 0.59
N GLY A 56 12.95 0.87 1.37
CA GLY A 56 11.51 0.88 1.55
C GLY A 56 10.98 -0.32 2.33
N SER A 57 9.69 -0.52 2.25
CA SER A 57 8.97 -1.70 2.77
C SER A 57 8.04 -2.23 1.68
N GLU A 58 7.99 -3.55 1.51
CA GLU A 58 7.05 -4.23 0.61
C GLU A 58 5.58 -3.85 0.89
N LEU A 59 5.29 -3.43 2.12
CA LEU A 59 3.92 -3.17 2.60
C LEU A 59 3.47 -1.71 2.41
N ILE A 60 4.38 -0.82 2.01
CA ILE A 60 4.11 0.63 1.97
C ILE A 60 4.46 1.20 0.59
N GLY A 61 3.44 1.76 -0.07
CA GLY A 61 3.60 2.47 -1.33
C GLY A 61 4.52 3.69 -1.19
N GLN A 62 5.27 3.97 -2.25
CA GLN A 62 6.19 5.10 -2.33
C GLN A 62 5.90 5.95 -3.56
N ASN A 63 6.27 7.22 -3.51
CA ASN A 63 6.03 8.17 -4.58
C ASN A 63 7.09 8.05 -5.68
N PHE A 64 6.76 7.35 -6.76
CA PHE A 64 7.55 7.32 -8.00
C PHE A 64 6.90 8.23 -9.03
N THR A 65 7.66 9.18 -9.58
CA THR A 65 7.15 10.20 -10.53
C THR A 65 7.98 10.33 -11.80
N SER A 66 9.15 9.69 -11.87
CA SER A 66 9.98 9.70 -13.07
C SER A 66 9.44 8.76 -14.15
N PRO A 67 9.55 9.09 -15.44
CA PRO A 67 8.96 8.31 -16.54
C PRO A 67 9.55 6.90 -16.69
N GLU A 68 10.74 6.65 -16.17
CA GLU A 68 11.41 5.35 -16.16
C GLU A 68 10.88 4.38 -15.10
N TYR A 69 9.96 4.82 -14.21
CA TYR A 69 9.38 4.00 -13.17
C TYR A 69 7.89 3.78 -13.35
N PHE A 70 7.38 2.69 -12.81
CA PHE A 70 5.96 2.50 -12.61
C PHE A 70 5.44 3.44 -11.52
N HIS A 71 4.35 4.12 -11.80
CA HIS A 71 3.73 5.03 -10.86
C HIS A 71 2.69 4.30 -10.02
N PRO A 72 2.65 4.56 -8.70
CA PRO A 72 1.72 3.94 -7.78
C PRO A 72 0.32 4.56 -7.89
N ARG A 73 -0.62 4.06 -7.08
CA ARG A 73 -1.94 4.67 -6.90
C ARG A 73 -1.80 6.08 -6.31
N PRO A 74 -2.71 7.00 -6.63
CA PRO A 74 -2.75 8.31 -5.96
C PRO A 74 -2.86 8.15 -4.44
N SER A 75 -2.13 8.97 -3.69
CA SER A 75 -2.12 8.96 -2.23
C SER A 75 -2.74 10.22 -1.65
N ALA A 76 -3.72 10.07 -0.74
CA ALA A 76 -4.26 11.16 0.05
C ALA A 76 -3.36 11.51 1.26
N ALA A 77 -2.44 10.59 1.61
CA ALA A 77 -1.46 10.75 2.69
C ALA A 77 -0.08 11.23 2.20
N ALA A 78 0.06 11.57 0.89
CA ALA A 78 1.35 11.89 0.26
C ALA A 78 2.44 10.82 0.53
N TYR A 79 2.05 9.57 0.68
CA TYR A 79 2.91 8.42 1.02
C TYR A 79 3.66 8.56 2.36
N ASP A 80 3.16 9.39 3.27
CA ASP A 80 3.71 9.47 4.63
C ASP A 80 3.31 8.22 5.42
N GLY A 81 4.26 7.34 5.67
CA GLY A 81 4.04 6.09 6.42
C GLY A 81 3.54 6.29 7.85
N ALA A 82 3.67 7.49 8.41
CA ALA A 82 3.14 7.85 9.73
C ALA A 82 1.70 8.41 9.70
N ALA A 83 1.14 8.68 8.50
CA ALA A 83 -0.12 9.40 8.32
C ALA A 83 -1.08 8.68 7.37
N SER A 84 -1.37 7.39 7.60
CA SER A 84 -2.33 6.62 6.79
C SER A 84 -3.70 7.28 6.78
N SER A 85 -4.18 7.65 5.59
CA SER A 85 -5.52 8.24 5.39
C SER A 85 -6.02 8.07 3.96
N GLY A 86 -7.35 8.00 3.80
CA GLY A 86 -8.01 8.10 2.50
C GLY A 86 -8.49 9.52 2.23
N SER A 87 -8.93 9.79 0.98
CA SER A 87 -9.48 11.09 0.59
C SER A 87 -10.84 11.40 1.24
N ASN A 88 -11.57 10.37 1.67
CA ASN A 88 -12.88 10.46 2.34
C ASN A 88 -13.97 11.21 1.55
N PHE A 89 -13.83 11.35 0.24
CA PHE A 89 -14.84 11.94 -0.62
C PHE A 89 -16.00 10.96 -0.88
N GLY A 90 -17.20 11.50 -0.95
CA GLY A 90 -18.37 10.75 -1.45
C GLY A 90 -18.33 10.63 -2.98
N PRO A 91 -19.00 9.61 -3.55
CA PRO A 91 -18.98 9.36 -5.00
C PRO A 91 -19.68 10.44 -5.83
N THR A 92 -20.47 11.30 -5.22
CA THR A 92 -21.18 12.40 -5.88
C THR A 92 -20.59 13.78 -5.58
N ASN A 93 -19.41 13.83 -4.93
CA ASN A 93 -18.72 15.09 -4.64
C ASN A 93 -18.15 15.66 -5.94
N GLU A 94 -18.51 16.90 -6.31
CA GLU A 94 -18.10 17.54 -7.57
C GLU A 94 -16.57 17.72 -7.64
N GLU A 95 -15.92 18.19 -6.58
CA GLU A 95 -14.47 18.36 -6.52
C GLU A 95 -13.72 17.03 -6.73
N TYR A 96 -14.27 15.95 -6.20
CA TYR A 96 -13.72 14.61 -6.42
C TYR A 96 -13.86 14.16 -7.86
N LEU A 97 -15.02 14.38 -8.47
CA LEU A 97 -15.25 14.01 -9.87
C LEU A 97 -14.35 14.79 -10.81
N ASP A 98 -14.15 16.08 -10.58
CA ASP A 98 -13.22 16.93 -11.33
C ASP A 98 -11.77 16.43 -11.16
N THR A 99 -11.34 16.14 -9.92
CA THR A 99 -10.02 15.59 -9.65
C THR A 99 -9.79 14.26 -10.38
N VAL A 100 -10.78 13.38 -10.42
CA VAL A 100 -10.69 12.10 -11.16
C VAL A 100 -10.61 12.36 -12.66
N ALA A 101 -11.40 13.30 -13.21
CA ALA A 101 -11.36 13.66 -14.62
C ALA A 101 -9.97 14.20 -15.04
N ASP A 102 -9.39 15.08 -14.23
CA ASP A 102 -8.05 15.62 -14.46
C ASP A 102 -6.98 14.52 -14.42
N ARG A 103 -7.07 13.59 -13.47
CA ARG A 103 -6.16 12.43 -13.39
C ARG A 103 -6.30 11.49 -14.58
N VAL A 104 -7.52 11.27 -15.07
CA VAL A 104 -7.75 10.48 -16.30
C VAL A 104 -7.07 11.13 -17.50
N ALA A 105 -7.20 12.45 -17.66
CA ALA A 105 -6.56 13.19 -18.75
C ALA A 105 -5.02 13.09 -18.65
N ALA A 106 -4.46 13.37 -17.48
CA ALA A 106 -3.03 13.30 -17.22
C ALA A 106 -2.46 11.88 -17.46
N TYR A 107 -3.14 10.85 -16.95
CA TYR A 107 -2.72 9.45 -17.13
C TYR A 107 -2.68 9.03 -18.60
N ARG A 108 -3.69 9.46 -19.39
CA ARG A 108 -3.71 9.19 -20.84
C ARG A 108 -2.58 9.89 -21.56
N GLU A 109 -2.34 11.16 -21.26
CA GLU A 109 -1.24 11.94 -21.86
C GLU A 109 0.10 11.30 -21.55
N GLU A 110 0.34 10.97 -20.29
CA GLU A 110 1.59 10.39 -19.81
C GLU A 110 1.90 9.02 -20.43
N ASN A 111 0.89 8.17 -20.57
CA ASN A 111 1.07 6.81 -21.11
C ASN A 111 0.74 6.69 -22.59
N GLY A 112 0.52 7.80 -23.30
CA GLY A 112 0.26 7.82 -24.74
C GLY A 112 -1.04 7.13 -25.15
N LEU A 113 -2.06 7.14 -24.29
CA LEU A 113 -3.33 6.45 -24.53
C LEU A 113 -4.30 7.28 -25.36
N GLY A 114 -5.14 6.60 -26.14
CA GLY A 114 -6.20 7.24 -26.90
C GLY A 114 -7.28 7.89 -26.02
N ALA A 115 -7.94 8.93 -26.52
CA ALA A 115 -8.95 9.69 -25.78
C ALA A 115 -10.14 8.85 -25.26
N THR A 116 -10.41 7.71 -25.88
CA THR A 116 -11.50 6.80 -25.50
C THR A 116 -11.02 5.55 -24.77
N GLU A 117 -9.72 5.41 -24.58
CA GLU A 117 -9.16 4.25 -23.87
C GLU A 117 -9.53 4.28 -22.39
N LEU A 118 -9.94 3.12 -21.87
CA LEU A 118 -10.35 3.00 -20.47
C LEU A 118 -9.13 3.05 -19.56
N VAL A 119 -9.18 3.96 -18.58
CA VAL A 119 -8.17 4.09 -17.54
C VAL A 119 -8.59 3.25 -16.32
N PRO A 120 -7.71 2.42 -15.76
CA PRO A 120 -8.00 1.67 -14.55
C PRO A 120 -8.37 2.57 -13.37
N VAL A 121 -9.31 2.12 -12.54
CA VAL A 121 -9.80 2.90 -11.39
C VAL A 121 -8.68 3.20 -10.40
N ASP A 122 -7.80 2.24 -10.15
CA ASP A 122 -6.66 2.39 -9.25
C ASP A 122 -5.60 3.39 -9.74
N ALA A 123 -5.55 3.67 -11.05
CA ALA A 123 -4.66 4.70 -11.59
C ALA A 123 -5.09 6.14 -11.23
N VAL A 124 -6.38 6.36 -10.93
CA VAL A 124 -6.95 7.70 -10.76
C VAL A 124 -7.63 7.93 -9.41
N THR A 125 -7.83 6.87 -8.62
CA THR A 125 -8.45 6.96 -7.29
C THR A 125 -7.45 6.64 -6.19
N ALA A 126 -7.45 7.44 -5.14
CA ALA A 126 -6.61 7.20 -3.96
C ALA A 126 -7.00 5.87 -3.27
N SER A 127 -6.01 5.18 -2.72
CA SER A 127 -6.27 4.03 -1.86
C SER A 127 -6.89 4.46 -0.52
N GLY A 128 -7.56 3.53 0.17
CA GLY A 128 -8.15 3.81 1.49
C GLY A 128 -7.12 4.11 2.57
N SER A 129 -5.91 3.58 2.43
CA SER A 129 -4.79 3.84 3.35
C SER A 129 -3.93 5.04 2.91
N GLY A 130 -3.93 5.40 1.63
CA GLY A 130 -2.95 6.32 1.03
C GLY A 130 -1.53 5.73 0.95
N LEU A 131 -1.36 4.44 1.28
CA LEU A 131 -0.07 3.74 1.38
C LEU A 131 -0.06 2.39 0.67
N ASP A 132 -1.04 2.11 -0.20
CA ASP A 132 -1.14 0.85 -0.94
C ASP A 132 0.06 0.69 -1.88
N PRO A 133 0.89 -0.36 -1.72
CA PRO A 133 2.04 -0.60 -2.58
C PRO A 133 1.68 -1.21 -3.94
N HIS A 134 0.43 -1.66 -4.13
CA HIS A 134 0.01 -2.39 -5.31
C HIS A 134 -0.79 -1.54 -6.29
N ILE A 135 -0.61 -1.84 -7.57
CA ILE A 135 -1.47 -1.41 -8.67
C ILE A 135 -2.08 -2.64 -9.35
N SER A 136 -3.19 -2.47 -10.07
CA SER A 136 -3.75 -3.56 -10.87
C SER A 136 -2.80 -3.97 -12.00
N VAL A 137 -2.85 -5.24 -12.41
CA VAL A 137 -2.07 -5.75 -13.55
C VAL A 137 -2.35 -4.91 -14.79
N ARG A 138 -3.63 -4.55 -15.03
CA ARG A 138 -4.00 -3.70 -16.16
C ARG A 138 -3.36 -2.31 -16.10
N ASN A 139 -3.23 -1.72 -14.91
CA ASN A 139 -2.54 -0.44 -14.71
C ASN A 139 -1.04 -0.57 -15.04
N ALA A 140 -0.39 -1.64 -14.57
CA ALA A 140 1.01 -1.91 -14.91
C ALA A 140 1.22 -2.11 -16.41
N GLU A 141 0.38 -2.93 -17.08
CA GLU A 141 0.45 -3.15 -18.52
C GLU A 141 0.33 -1.85 -19.34
N LEU A 142 -0.56 -0.93 -18.94
CA LEU A 142 -0.73 0.35 -19.62
C LEU A 142 0.45 1.31 -19.44
N GLN A 143 1.19 1.20 -18.34
CA GLN A 143 2.41 1.96 -18.09
C GLN A 143 3.64 1.35 -18.77
N ALA A 144 3.63 0.04 -19.06
CA ALA A 144 4.79 -0.70 -19.58
C ALA A 144 5.42 -0.09 -20.86
N PRO A 145 4.67 0.39 -21.87
CA PRO A 145 5.26 1.01 -23.06
C PRO A 145 6.07 2.28 -22.74
N ARG A 146 5.59 3.12 -21.81
CA ARG A 146 6.29 4.32 -21.35
C ARG A 146 7.59 3.96 -20.66
N VAL A 147 7.54 3.03 -19.70
CA VAL A 147 8.71 2.57 -18.94
C VAL A 147 9.75 1.91 -19.86
N ALA A 148 9.31 1.01 -20.76
CA ALA A 148 10.17 0.36 -21.74
C ALA A 148 10.89 1.39 -22.62
N SER A 149 10.15 2.38 -23.14
CA SER A 149 10.71 3.46 -23.96
C SER A 149 11.71 4.33 -23.18
N ALA A 150 11.37 4.71 -21.95
CA ALA A 150 12.23 5.56 -21.11
C ALA A 150 13.56 4.87 -20.73
N ARG A 151 13.52 3.54 -20.53
CA ARG A 151 14.69 2.74 -20.18
C ARG A 151 15.42 2.13 -21.38
N GLY A 152 14.89 2.27 -22.59
CA GLY A 152 15.44 1.60 -23.78
C GLY A 152 15.38 0.08 -23.70
N MET A 153 14.40 -0.46 -22.99
CA MET A 153 14.16 -1.90 -22.83
C MET A 153 13.15 -2.41 -23.86
N GLU A 154 13.24 -3.70 -24.19
CA GLU A 154 12.21 -4.37 -24.97
C GLU A 154 10.91 -4.48 -24.15
N LEU A 155 9.78 -4.15 -24.76
CA LEU A 155 8.47 -4.18 -24.09
C LEU A 155 8.16 -5.55 -23.46
N ASN A 156 8.49 -6.64 -24.18
CA ASN A 156 8.24 -7.98 -23.65
C ASN A 156 9.05 -8.28 -22.37
N ALA A 157 10.26 -7.72 -22.23
CA ALA A 157 11.05 -7.86 -21.01
C ALA A 157 10.36 -7.15 -19.82
N VAL A 158 9.83 -5.95 -20.05
CA VAL A 158 9.06 -5.22 -19.02
C VAL A 158 7.77 -5.94 -18.65
N LEU A 159 7.06 -6.52 -19.62
CA LEU A 159 5.84 -7.32 -19.35
C LEU A 159 6.17 -8.59 -18.55
N THR A 160 7.31 -9.23 -18.79
CA THR A 160 7.76 -10.38 -17.99
C THR A 160 8.01 -9.99 -16.55
N LEU A 161 8.66 -8.84 -16.30
CA LEU A 161 8.85 -8.33 -14.93
C LEU A 161 7.52 -8.05 -14.22
N ILE A 162 6.52 -7.52 -14.94
CA ILE A 162 5.17 -7.34 -14.37
C ILE A 162 4.58 -8.68 -13.92
N ASP A 163 4.69 -9.72 -14.76
CA ASP A 163 4.19 -11.05 -14.42
C ASP A 163 4.90 -11.63 -13.19
N GLU A 164 6.22 -11.46 -13.10
CA GLU A 164 7.05 -11.93 -11.98
C GLU A 164 6.72 -11.24 -10.65
N HIS A 165 6.32 -9.95 -10.71
CA HIS A 165 5.91 -9.16 -9.54
C HIS A 165 4.38 -9.11 -9.33
N THR A 166 3.63 -9.94 -10.06
CA THR A 166 2.19 -10.08 -9.87
C THR A 166 1.90 -11.09 -8.77
N THR A 167 1.30 -10.63 -7.70
CA THR A 167 0.77 -11.50 -6.64
C THR A 167 -0.62 -11.96 -7.02
N ASP A 168 -0.80 -13.28 -7.12
CA ASP A 168 -2.09 -13.91 -7.38
C ASP A 168 -3.04 -13.80 -6.17
N ARG A 169 -4.32 -14.13 -6.41
CA ARG A 169 -5.34 -14.18 -5.34
C ARG A 169 -4.96 -15.20 -4.26
N PRO A 170 -4.79 -14.80 -3.00
CA PRO A 170 -4.61 -15.75 -1.91
C PRO A 170 -5.70 -16.82 -1.92
N LEU A 171 -5.30 -18.09 -1.80
CA LEU A 171 -6.17 -19.29 -1.89
C LEU A 171 -6.96 -19.38 -3.22
N GLY A 172 -6.59 -18.61 -4.25
CA GLY A 172 -7.24 -18.59 -5.56
C GLY A 172 -8.58 -17.84 -5.62
N ILE A 173 -9.10 -17.36 -4.49
CA ILE A 173 -10.46 -16.78 -4.39
C ILE A 173 -10.54 -15.46 -3.61
N LEU A 174 -9.50 -15.07 -2.88
CA LEU A 174 -9.51 -13.86 -2.05
C LEU A 174 -8.81 -12.69 -2.75
N GLY A 175 -9.43 -11.51 -2.70
CA GLY A 175 -8.84 -10.29 -3.27
C GLY A 175 -8.76 -10.30 -4.81
N ASP A 176 -7.97 -9.40 -5.34
CA ASP A 176 -7.63 -9.29 -6.76
C ASP A 176 -6.11 -9.39 -6.96
N PRO A 177 -5.62 -9.87 -8.12
CA PRO A 177 -4.21 -9.82 -8.45
C PRO A 177 -3.67 -8.39 -8.42
N GLY A 178 -2.46 -8.22 -7.92
CA GLY A 178 -1.83 -6.91 -7.81
C GLY A 178 -0.33 -6.97 -8.06
N VAL A 179 0.23 -5.88 -8.58
CA VAL A 179 1.66 -5.72 -8.86
C VAL A 179 2.26 -4.80 -7.80
N ASN A 180 3.29 -5.25 -7.09
CA ASN A 180 4.00 -4.41 -6.13
C ASN A 180 4.92 -3.43 -6.87
N VAL A 181 4.60 -2.14 -6.78
CA VAL A 181 5.29 -1.09 -7.53
C VAL A 181 6.73 -0.90 -7.05
N LEU A 182 6.99 -1.02 -5.75
CA LEU A 182 8.34 -0.85 -5.21
C LEU A 182 9.27 -1.96 -5.69
N GLU A 183 8.84 -3.22 -5.52
CA GLU A 183 9.64 -4.37 -5.95
C GLU A 183 9.91 -4.36 -7.45
N LEU A 184 8.87 -4.11 -8.25
CA LEU A 184 8.98 -4.00 -9.71
C LEU A 184 9.97 -2.89 -10.12
N ASN A 185 9.88 -1.69 -9.51
CA ASN A 185 10.78 -0.59 -9.81
C ASN A 185 12.23 -0.87 -9.36
N LEU A 186 12.40 -1.58 -8.26
CA LEU A 186 13.73 -1.99 -7.80
C LEU A 186 14.39 -3.00 -8.75
N ASP A 187 13.64 -3.91 -9.33
CA ASP A 187 14.17 -4.89 -10.29
C ASP A 187 14.49 -4.24 -11.65
N LEU A 188 13.79 -3.16 -12.01
CA LEU A 188 14.17 -2.36 -13.17
C LEU A 188 15.56 -1.70 -13.01
N ASP A 189 16.00 -1.48 -11.80
CA ASP A 189 17.31 -0.86 -11.52
C ASP A 189 18.46 -1.88 -11.43
N GLY A 190 18.20 -3.19 -11.43
CA GLY A 190 19.18 -4.29 -11.44
C GLY A 190 19.70 -4.66 -10.06
#